data_c13d04461604e3ce20c36ace8336da12
#
_entry.id   c13d04461604e3ce20c36ace8336da12
#
_cell.length_a   1.000
_cell.length_b   1.000
_cell.length_c   1.000
_cell.angle_alpha   90.00
_cell.angle_beta   90.00
_cell.angle_gamma   90.00
#
_symmetry.space_group_name_H-M   'P 1'
#
loop_
_entity.id
_entity.type
_entity.pdbx_description
1 polymer ?
#
loop_
_entity_poly.entity_id
_entity_poly.type
_entity_poly.pdbx_seq_one_letter_code
_entity_poly.pdbx_strand_id
1 'polypeptide(L)'
;MVVSSGIYDCAELEGFAYMESDQIQGLVTYVLRDKEVEIISLDSLIGNSGIGSRLLLAVEQIGIKHGAVKSVVITTNDNLRALGFYQRRGYRLEQIIHDAVTQAREQKSTIPQVGYDKIPLLDEILLTKKLKEQK
;
A
#
# COMPACT_ATOMS: atom_id res chain seq x y z
N MET A 1 -4.17 3.68 11.05
CA MET A 1 -4.58 2.81 9.95
C MET A 1 -4.59 1.36 10.41
N VAL A 2 -5.68 0.66 10.18
CA VAL A 2 -5.85 -0.74 10.62
C VAL A 2 -5.88 -1.64 9.39
N VAL A 3 -4.92 -2.55 9.30
CA VAL A 3 -4.86 -3.58 8.27
C VAL A 3 -4.51 -4.92 8.93
N SER A 4 -4.63 -6.03 8.22
CA SER A 4 -4.39 -7.36 8.80
C SER A 4 -2.95 -7.55 9.29
N SER A 5 -1.97 -6.81 8.77
CA SER A 5 -0.59 -6.87 9.25
C SER A 5 -0.37 -6.10 10.57
N GLY A 6 -1.28 -5.21 10.96
CA GLY A 6 -1.15 -4.44 12.20
C GLY A 6 -1.96 -3.15 12.22
N ILE A 7 -1.74 -2.38 13.27
CA ILE A 7 -2.31 -1.04 13.43
C ILE A 7 -1.15 -0.06 13.32
N TYR A 8 -1.27 0.92 12.43
CA TYR A 8 -0.19 1.87 12.14
C TYR A 8 -0.66 3.31 12.28
N ASP A 9 0.19 4.14 12.89
CA ASP A 9 0.08 5.59 12.82
C ASP A 9 0.99 6.06 11.68
N CYS A 10 0.38 6.41 10.55
CA CYS A 10 1.13 6.79 9.35
C CYS A 10 2.02 8.02 9.58
N ALA A 11 1.71 8.87 10.56
CA ALA A 11 2.55 10.03 10.89
C ALA A 11 3.89 9.61 11.49
N GLU A 12 3.99 8.39 12.04
CA GLU A 12 5.20 7.87 12.68
C GLU A 12 6.02 6.97 11.77
N LEU A 13 5.52 6.68 10.56
CA LEU A 13 6.20 5.78 9.62
C LEU A 13 7.21 6.52 8.76
N GLU A 14 8.25 5.79 8.35
CA GLU A 14 9.14 6.24 7.28
C GLU A 14 8.36 6.38 5.97
N GLY A 15 8.80 7.30 5.13
CA GLY A 15 8.12 7.52 3.87
C GLY A 15 8.90 8.39 2.90
N PHE A 16 8.30 8.57 1.73
CA PHE A 16 8.77 9.49 0.71
C PHE A 16 7.62 10.40 0.30
N ALA A 17 7.94 11.66 0.04
CA ALA A 17 6.98 12.63 -0.46
C ALA A 17 7.44 13.16 -1.82
N TYR A 18 6.49 13.34 -2.73
CA TYR A 18 6.75 14.03 -3.98
C TYR A 18 6.34 15.49 -3.81
N MET A 19 7.31 16.38 -3.95
CA MET A 19 7.12 17.81 -3.73
C MET A 19 7.14 18.57 -5.05
N GLU A 20 6.23 19.53 -5.18
CA GLU A 20 6.20 20.45 -6.31
C GLU A 20 5.77 21.82 -5.79
N SER A 21 6.59 22.86 -6.06
CA SER A 21 6.32 24.23 -5.62
C SER A 21 6.04 24.33 -4.10
N ASP A 22 6.84 23.63 -3.30
CA ASP A 22 6.72 23.53 -1.83
C ASP A 22 5.43 22.86 -1.33
N GLN A 23 4.69 22.19 -2.22
CA GLN A 23 3.50 21.46 -1.85
C GLN A 23 3.69 19.96 -2.04
N ILE A 24 3.14 19.17 -1.12
CA ILE A 24 3.16 17.73 -1.21
C ILE A 24 2.12 17.29 -2.24
N GLN A 25 2.57 16.64 -3.32
CA GLN A 25 1.69 16.12 -4.37
C GLN A 25 1.45 14.62 -4.25
N GLY A 26 2.25 13.95 -3.46
CA GLY A 26 2.08 12.53 -3.20
C GLY A 26 2.89 12.09 -2.00
N LEU A 27 2.47 11.00 -1.37
CA LEU A 27 3.11 10.48 -0.17
C LEU A 27 2.99 8.97 -0.15
N VAL A 28 4.10 8.31 0.21
CA VAL A 28 4.10 6.87 0.47
C VAL A 28 4.73 6.62 1.82
N THR A 29 4.15 5.73 2.60
CA THR A 29 4.72 5.26 3.86
C THR A 29 4.97 3.77 3.78
N TYR A 30 5.99 3.30 4.50
CA TYR A 30 6.39 1.90 4.44
C TYR A 30 6.99 1.45 5.77
N VAL A 31 7.06 0.13 5.93
CA VAL A 31 7.72 -0.51 7.05
C VAL A 31 8.72 -1.52 6.49
N LEU A 32 9.94 -1.49 7.00
CA LEU A 32 10.95 -2.50 6.69
C LEU A 32 10.87 -3.61 7.74
N ARG A 33 10.74 -4.84 7.25
CA ARG A 33 10.81 -6.04 8.09
C ARG A 33 11.93 -6.93 7.56
N ASP A 34 12.15 -8.05 8.24
CA ASP A 34 13.15 -9.00 7.77
C ASP A 34 12.81 -9.46 6.35
N LYS A 35 13.67 -9.11 5.40
CA LYS A 35 13.61 -9.50 3.99
C LYS A 35 12.38 -9.02 3.21
N GLU A 36 11.60 -8.12 3.79
CA GLU A 36 10.47 -7.53 3.06
C GLU A 36 10.28 -6.05 3.38
N VAL A 37 9.72 -5.31 2.42
CA VAL A 37 9.23 -3.98 2.64
C VAL A 37 7.72 -3.99 2.44
N GLU A 38 6.98 -3.44 3.39
CA GLU A 38 5.53 -3.35 3.28
C GLU A 38 5.11 -1.90 3.03
N ILE A 39 4.34 -1.69 1.98
CA ILE A 39 3.73 -0.38 1.70
C ILE A 39 2.50 -0.26 2.59
N ILE A 40 2.45 0.77 3.43
CA ILE A 40 1.33 0.99 4.34
C ILE A 40 0.31 1.94 3.72
N SER A 41 0.79 3.03 3.10
CA SER A 41 -0.08 3.97 2.41
C SER A 41 0.60 4.50 1.16
N LEU A 42 -0.18 4.80 0.14
CA LEU A 42 0.31 5.43 -1.09
C LEU A 42 -0.79 6.33 -1.62
N ASP A 43 -0.55 7.62 -1.60
CA ASP A 43 -1.50 8.64 -2.04
C ASP A 43 -0.86 9.58 -3.04
N SER A 44 -1.62 9.95 -4.07
CA SER A 44 -1.22 10.95 -5.04
C SER A 44 -2.39 11.87 -5.30
N LEU A 45 -2.17 13.19 -5.22
CA LEU A 45 -3.22 14.19 -5.43
C LEU A 45 -3.59 14.30 -6.90
N ILE A 46 -2.65 14.02 -7.80
CA ILE A 46 -2.87 14.12 -9.24
C ILE A 46 -2.81 12.71 -9.83
N GLY A 47 -3.97 12.16 -10.19
CA GLY A 47 -4.06 10.85 -10.81
C GLY A 47 -3.38 10.82 -12.16
N ASN A 48 -2.78 9.68 -12.52
CA ASN A 48 -2.17 9.43 -13.83
C ASN A 48 -0.99 10.34 -14.19
N SER A 49 -0.35 10.93 -13.18
CA SER A 49 0.79 11.84 -13.38
C SER A 49 2.16 11.14 -13.28
N GLY A 50 2.18 9.85 -12.94
CA GLY A 50 3.41 9.12 -12.71
C GLY A 50 3.99 9.28 -11.30
N ILE A 51 3.38 10.10 -10.46
CA ILE A 51 3.85 10.33 -9.08
C ILE A 51 3.79 9.05 -8.26
N GLY A 52 2.66 8.32 -8.34
CA GLY A 52 2.50 7.05 -7.64
C GLY A 52 3.57 6.03 -8.03
N SER A 53 3.88 5.94 -9.34
CA SER A 53 4.93 5.04 -9.83
C SER A 53 6.31 5.39 -9.29
N ARG A 54 6.63 6.68 -9.21
CA ARG A 54 7.91 7.16 -8.66
C ARG A 54 8.02 6.86 -7.18
N LEU A 55 6.96 7.07 -6.42
CA LEU A 55 6.93 6.79 -5.00
C LEU A 55 7.07 5.29 -4.74
N LEU A 56 6.38 4.47 -5.52
CA LEU A 56 6.49 3.02 -5.41
C LEU A 56 7.90 2.54 -5.69
N LEU A 57 8.53 3.06 -6.75
CA LEU A 57 9.91 2.71 -7.09
C LEU A 57 10.87 3.10 -5.97
N ALA A 58 10.69 4.25 -5.36
CA ALA A 58 11.52 4.69 -4.23
C ALA A 58 11.45 3.70 -3.06
N VAL A 59 10.24 3.20 -2.74
CA VAL A 59 10.07 2.20 -1.69
C VAL A 59 10.75 0.89 -2.06
N GLU A 60 10.60 0.44 -3.31
CA GLU A 60 11.24 -0.79 -3.77
C GLU A 60 12.76 -0.70 -3.66
N GLN A 61 13.33 0.45 -4.04
CA GLN A 61 14.77 0.67 -3.99
C GLN A 61 15.30 0.72 -2.56
N ILE A 62 14.61 1.40 -1.66
CA ILE A 62 15.03 1.42 -0.25
C ILE A 62 14.91 0.03 0.38
N GLY A 63 13.89 -0.73 -0.02
CA GLY A 63 13.76 -2.13 0.40
C GLY A 63 14.96 -2.97 -0.02
N ILE A 64 15.34 -2.90 -1.30
CA ILE A 64 16.50 -3.61 -1.84
C ILE A 64 17.77 -3.21 -1.08
N LYS A 65 17.96 -1.92 -0.84
CA LYS A 65 19.12 -1.42 -0.11
C LYS A 65 19.24 -2.01 1.29
N HIS A 66 18.12 -2.32 1.92
CA HIS A 66 18.08 -2.90 3.27
C HIS A 66 17.88 -4.42 3.26
N GLY A 67 18.10 -5.06 2.12
CA GLY A 67 18.08 -6.53 2.02
C GLY A 67 16.72 -7.14 1.78
N ALA A 68 15.69 -6.34 1.46
CA ALA A 68 14.37 -6.88 1.13
C ALA A 68 14.42 -7.67 -0.17
N VAL A 69 13.80 -8.84 -0.18
CA VAL A 69 13.70 -9.69 -1.37
C VAL A 69 12.30 -9.59 -1.99
N LYS A 70 11.35 -8.99 -1.27
CA LYS A 70 10.01 -8.75 -1.78
C LYS A 70 9.41 -7.47 -1.22
N SER A 71 8.51 -6.89 -1.98
CA SER A 71 7.63 -5.80 -1.56
C SER A 71 6.22 -6.34 -1.42
N VAL A 72 5.53 -5.95 -0.36
CA VAL A 72 4.17 -6.39 -0.10
C VAL A 72 3.25 -5.19 0.11
N VAL A 73 1.99 -5.35 -0.25
CA VAL A 73 0.96 -4.33 0.00
C VAL A 73 -0.37 -5.03 0.26
N ILE A 74 -1.14 -4.46 1.18
CA ILE A 74 -2.49 -4.92 1.48
C ILE A 74 -3.46 -3.82 1.08
N THR A 75 -4.48 -4.18 0.31
CA THR A 75 -5.55 -3.26 -0.06
C THR A 75 -6.90 -3.93 0.14
N THR A 76 -7.97 -3.16 0.07
CA THR A 76 -9.32 -3.68 0.29
C THR A 76 -9.96 -4.15 -1.02
N ASN A 77 -10.94 -5.03 -0.91
CA ASN A 77 -11.59 -5.67 -2.07
C ASN A 77 -12.32 -4.70 -3.00
N ASP A 78 -12.69 -3.52 -2.49
CA ASP A 78 -13.38 -2.49 -3.25
C ASP A 78 -12.44 -1.56 -4.02
N ASN A 79 -11.15 -1.58 -3.71
CA ASN A 79 -10.19 -0.64 -4.29
C ASN A 79 -9.64 -1.16 -5.62
N LEU A 80 -10.50 -1.14 -6.64
CA LEU A 80 -10.17 -1.67 -7.96
C LEU A 80 -9.04 -0.88 -8.63
N ARG A 81 -8.95 0.43 -8.35
CA ARG A 81 -7.87 1.27 -8.89
C ARG A 81 -6.52 0.85 -8.34
N ALA A 82 -6.44 0.62 -7.02
CA ALA A 82 -5.20 0.15 -6.39
C ALA A 82 -4.82 -1.24 -6.89
N LEU A 83 -5.79 -2.15 -6.99
CA LEU A 83 -5.55 -3.50 -7.51
C LEU A 83 -4.97 -3.45 -8.92
N GLY A 84 -5.54 -2.61 -9.80
CA GLY A 84 -5.02 -2.43 -11.15
C GLY A 84 -3.64 -1.77 -11.15
N PHE A 85 -3.46 -0.73 -10.34
CA PHE A 85 -2.20 0.01 -10.24
C PHE A 85 -1.03 -0.91 -9.88
N TYR A 86 -1.19 -1.71 -8.82
CA TYR A 86 -0.12 -2.58 -8.36
C TYR A 86 0.14 -3.73 -9.35
N GLN A 87 -0.90 -4.34 -9.91
CA GLN A 87 -0.72 -5.44 -10.87
C GLN A 87 0.01 -4.98 -12.13
N ARG A 88 -0.30 -3.78 -12.64
CA ARG A 88 0.42 -3.23 -13.79
C ARG A 88 1.91 -3.01 -13.51
N ARG A 89 2.30 -2.91 -12.25
CA ARG A 89 3.69 -2.67 -11.83
C ARG A 89 4.38 -3.92 -11.28
N GLY A 90 3.80 -5.09 -11.58
CA GLY A 90 4.43 -6.36 -11.31
C GLY A 90 4.04 -7.03 -10.01
N TYR A 91 3.12 -6.45 -9.25
CA TYR A 91 2.59 -7.09 -8.05
C TYR A 91 1.59 -8.17 -8.44
N ARG A 92 1.60 -9.27 -7.70
CA ARG A 92 0.69 -10.38 -7.93
C ARG A 92 -0.22 -10.56 -6.73
N LEU A 93 -1.47 -10.95 -7.01
CA LEU A 93 -2.43 -11.30 -5.96
C LEU A 93 -1.94 -12.59 -5.30
N GLU A 94 -1.72 -12.57 -4.00
CA GLU A 94 -1.20 -13.73 -3.29
C GLU A 94 -2.22 -14.37 -2.36
N GLN A 95 -2.99 -13.53 -1.65
CA GLN A 95 -3.93 -14.04 -0.65
C GLN A 95 -5.12 -13.10 -0.51
N ILE A 96 -6.30 -13.69 -0.33
CA ILE A 96 -7.49 -12.97 0.09
C ILE A 96 -7.66 -13.24 1.58
N ILE A 97 -7.77 -12.15 2.36
CA ILE A 97 -7.96 -12.24 3.81
C ILE A 97 -9.44 -11.94 4.05
N HIS A 98 -10.24 -13.00 4.15
CA HIS A 98 -11.69 -12.89 4.29
C HIS A 98 -12.07 -12.20 5.59
N ASP A 99 -13.05 -11.31 5.52
CA ASP A 99 -13.63 -10.58 6.64
C ASP A 99 -12.65 -9.70 7.42
N ALA A 100 -11.48 -9.42 6.83
CA ALA A 100 -10.46 -8.58 7.48
C ALA A 100 -10.99 -7.19 7.79
N VAL A 101 -11.78 -6.58 6.89
CA VAL A 101 -12.34 -5.25 7.11
C VAL A 101 -13.46 -5.30 8.16
N THR A 102 -14.26 -6.36 8.16
CA THR A 102 -15.27 -6.56 9.19
C THR A 102 -14.64 -6.59 10.58
N GLN A 103 -13.52 -7.30 10.72
CA GLN A 103 -12.76 -7.34 11.97
C GLN A 103 -12.14 -5.98 12.32
N ALA A 104 -11.63 -5.26 11.32
CA ALA A 104 -11.07 -3.93 11.55
C ALA A 104 -12.11 -2.93 12.05
N ARG A 105 -13.39 -3.07 11.65
CA ARG A 105 -14.48 -2.23 12.16
C ARG A 105 -14.69 -2.38 13.66
N GLU A 106 -14.37 -3.51 14.22
CA GLU A 106 -14.47 -3.72 15.67
C GLU A 106 -13.53 -2.78 16.43
N GLN A 107 -12.39 -2.42 15.83
CA GLN A 107 -11.43 -1.50 16.39
C GLN A 107 -11.63 -0.05 15.93
N LYS A 108 -12.21 0.13 14.75
CA LYS A 108 -12.46 1.46 14.16
C LYS A 108 -13.84 1.46 13.51
N SER A 109 -14.84 1.80 14.29
CA SER A 109 -16.25 1.75 13.89
C SER A 109 -16.61 2.74 12.78
N THR A 110 -15.74 3.71 12.48
CA THR A 110 -15.94 4.68 11.41
C THR A 110 -15.71 4.11 10.01
N ILE A 111 -15.15 2.90 9.90
CA ILE A 111 -14.95 2.26 8.60
C ILE A 111 -16.31 1.96 7.96
N PRO A 112 -16.59 2.44 6.72
CA PRO A 112 -17.89 2.26 6.10
C PRO A 112 -18.19 0.81 5.75
N GLN A 113 -19.47 0.49 5.62
CA GLN A 113 -19.95 -0.84 5.23
C GLN A 113 -19.81 -1.07 3.72
N VAL A 114 -19.89 -0.01 2.94
CA VAL A 114 -19.82 -0.05 1.49
C VAL A 114 -18.72 0.89 1.04
N GLY A 115 -17.86 0.42 0.16
CA GLY A 115 -16.73 1.15 -0.33
C GLY A 115 -16.93 1.71 -1.74
N TYR A 116 -15.84 1.81 -2.49
CA TYR A 116 -15.85 2.31 -3.85
C TYR A 116 -16.74 1.47 -4.75
N ASP A 117 -17.37 2.12 -5.72
CA ASP A 117 -18.23 1.49 -6.73
C ASP A 117 -19.38 0.68 -6.12
N LYS A 118 -19.83 1.06 -4.92
CA LYS A 118 -20.90 0.38 -4.18
C LYS A 118 -20.58 -1.07 -3.83
N ILE A 119 -19.31 -1.42 -3.80
CA ILE A 119 -18.85 -2.77 -3.44
C ILE A 119 -18.88 -2.90 -1.91
N PRO A 120 -19.48 -3.97 -1.37
CA PRO A 120 -19.40 -4.20 0.07
C PRO A 120 -17.95 -4.31 0.53
N LEU A 121 -17.61 -3.56 1.56
CA LEU A 121 -16.26 -3.47 2.08
C LEU A 121 -16.05 -4.54 3.15
N LEU A 122 -15.48 -5.68 2.77
CA LEU A 122 -15.38 -6.88 3.59
C LEU A 122 -13.98 -7.40 3.78
N ASP A 123 -13.21 -7.48 2.70
CA ASP A 123 -12.00 -8.30 2.64
C ASP A 123 -10.77 -7.47 2.31
N GLU A 124 -9.61 -7.99 2.69
CA GLU A 124 -8.32 -7.47 2.25
C GLU A 124 -7.67 -8.43 1.26
N ILE A 125 -6.82 -7.88 0.40
CA ILE A 125 -6.06 -8.64 -0.58
C ILE A 125 -4.60 -8.31 -0.39
N LEU A 126 -3.78 -9.34 -0.22
CA LEU A 126 -2.33 -9.22 -0.13
C LEU A 126 -1.74 -9.39 -1.53
N LEU A 127 -0.96 -8.40 -1.96
CA LEU A 127 -0.20 -8.47 -3.20
C LEU A 127 1.29 -8.45 -2.88
N THR A 128 2.07 -9.17 -3.69
CA THR A 128 3.51 -9.25 -3.50
C THR A 128 4.24 -9.08 -4.82
N LYS A 129 5.45 -8.56 -4.73
CA LYS A 129 6.38 -8.43 -5.86
C LYS A 129 7.76 -8.85 -5.41
N LYS A 130 8.38 -9.76 -6.16
CA LYS A 130 9.80 -10.11 -5.94
C LYS A 130 10.67 -8.93 -6.35
N LEU A 131 11.62 -8.58 -5.50
CA LEU A 131 12.57 -7.52 -5.77
C LEU A 131 13.87 -8.11 -6.26
N LYS A 132 14.49 -7.43 -7.24
CA LYS A 132 15.78 -7.86 -7.80
C LYS A 132 16.88 -7.07 -7.15
N GLU A 133 17.95 -7.77 -6.72
CA GLU A 133 19.14 -7.09 -6.26
C GLU A 133 19.72 -6.23 -7.38
N GLN A 134 20.09 -5.00 -7.02
CA GLN A 134 20.86 -4.16 -7.91
C GLN A 134 22.33 -4.58 -7.81
N LYS A 135 22.89 -4.91 -8.95
CA LYS A 135 24.33 -5.18 -9.05
C LYS A 135 25.09 -3.89 -9.27
#